data_3f1b715483be18b0632a54a52b0ea965
#
_entry.id   3f1b715483be18b0632a54a52b0ea965
#
_cell.length_a   1.000
_cell.length_b   1.000
_cell.length_c   1.000
_cell.angle_alpha   90.00
_cell.angle_beta   90.00
_cell.angle_gamma   90.00
#
_symmetry.space_group_name_H-M   'P 1'
#
loop_
_entity.id
_entity.type
_entity.pdbx_description
1 polymer ?
#
loop_
_entity_poly.entity_id
_entity_poly.type
_entity_poly.pdbx_seq_one_letter_code
_entity_poly.pdbx_strand_id
1 'polypeptide(L)'
;MNEPLFIFRGIEKSFAENEILRKVDLSLYPAKCILLSGKNGSGKPTLLKIVAGLEKPDGAEIEYAGKTNSWKKAIRSIRKEIIYLHQQPFLFSGNVESNVAYGLRFTSLNRKQCRESVIKALEWSRLSDLAKIQANTLSGGVQQRVAFTRAWILKPKVLLLDEPMSNMDQESREQAFFLLCRMKSAGMSIVITSHVPQYFYGLADVQFHLSNGKLVQSELSACNDSP
;
A
#
# COMPACT_ATOMS: atom_id res chain seq x y z
N MET A 1 2.19 -17.94 -16.41
CA MET A 1 2.44 -17.30 -15.08
C MET A 1 2.75 -15.84 -15.35
N ASN A 2 2.11 -14.90 -14.65
CA ASN A 2 2.40 -13.47 -14.83
C ASN A 2 3.82 -13.16 -14.34
N GLU A 3 4.57 -12.38 -15.11
CA GLU A 3 5.88 -11.91 -14.70
C GLU A 3 5.77 -10.99 -13.47
N PRO A 4 6.71 -11.04 -12.52
CA PRO A 4 6.69 -10.18 -11.36
C PRO A 4 6.94 -8.71 -11.75
N LEU A 5 6.28 -7.78 -11.06
CA LEU A 5 6.53 -6.33 -11.19
C LEU A 5 7.89 -5.95 -10.61
N PHE A 6 8.16 -6.50 -9.42
CA PHE A 6 9.42 -6.32 -8.68
C PHE A 6 9.75 -7.61 -7.94
N ILE A 7 11.03 -7.96 -7.90
CA ILE A 7 11.56 -8.98 -6.98
C ILE A 7 12.63 -8.30 -6.12
N PHE A 8 12.45 -8.34 -4.83
CA PHE A 8 13.44 -7.92 -3.84
C PHE A 8 14.08 -9.18 -3.28
N ARG A 9 15.42 -9.28 -3.37
CA ARG A 9 16.20 -10.42 -2.88
C ARG A 9 17.15 -9.99 -1.79
N GLY A 10 17.23 -10.80 -0.74
CA GLY A 10 18.19 -10.64 0.32
C GLY A 10 18.09 -9.29 1.03
N ILE A 11 16.87 -8.79 1.32
CA ILE A 11 16.72 -7.54 2.07
C ILE A 11 17.29 -7.73 3.47
N GLU A 12 18.29 -6.92 3.80
CA GLU A 12 18.89 -6.84 5.12
C GLU A 12 18.72 -5.43 5.69
N LYS A 13 18.41 -5.35 6.99
CA LYS A 13 18.33 -4.07 7.68
C LYS A 13 18.60 -4.23 9.16
N SER A 14 19.51 -3.39 9.66
CA SER A 14 19.80 -3.24 11.08
C SER A 14 19.63 -1.80 11.51
N PHE A 15 19.26 -1.58 12.76
CA PHE A 15 19.33 -0.29 13.44
C PHE A 15 20.22 -0.46 14.67
N ALA A 16 21.35 0.23 14.68
CA ALA A 16 22.44 -0.02 15.62
C ALA A 16 22.80 -1.52 15.65
N GLU A 17 22.75 -2.17 16.80
CA GLU A 17 23.05 -3.59 16.95
C GLU A 17 21.85 -4.54 16.71
N ASN A 18 20.65 -3.97 16.48
CA ASN A 18 19.44 -4.78 16.30
C ASN A 18 19.22 -5.08 14.82
N GLU A 19 19.37 -6.34 14.44
CA GLU A 19 19.06 -6.83 13.11
C GLU A 19 17.55 -7.06 12.96
N ILE A 20 16.91 -6.23 12.12
CA ILE A 20 15.45 -6.21 11.93
C ILE A 20 15.01 -7.10 10.77
N LEU A 21 15.77 -7.11 9.68
CA LEU A 21 15.50 -7.95 8.50
C LEU A 21 16.75 -8.74 8.12
N ARG A 22 16.57 -10.05 7.88
CA ARG A 22 17.62 -11.03 7.66
C ARG A 22 17.41 -11.76 6.34
N LYS A 23 17.97 -11.23 5.26
CA LYS A 23 17.88 -11.79 3.90
C LYS A 23 16.43 -12.11 3.49
N VAL A 24 15.55 -11.13 3.62
CA VAL A 24 14.15 -11.26 3.25
C VAL A 24 14.01 -11.17 1.73
N ASP A 25 13.30 -12.15 1.15
CA ASP A 25 12.90 -12.14 -0.26
C ASP A 25 11.41 -11.82 -0.38
N LEU A 26 11.06 -10.94 -1.33
CA LEU A 26 9.68 -10.56 -1.59
C LEU A 26 9.47 -10.33 -3.09
N SER A 27 8.49 -11.02 -3.67
CA SER A 27 8.10 -10.85 -5.08
C SER A 27 6.70 -10.25 -5.17
N LEU A 28 6.57 -9.21 -5.98
CA LEU A 28 5.31 -8.49 -6.21
C LEU A 28 4.80 -8.78 -7.61
N TYR A 29 3.58 -9.32 -7.72
CA TYR A 29 2.94 -9.69 -8.98
C TYR A 29 1.75 -8.81 -9.29
N PRO A 30 1.43 -8.56 -10.59
CA PRO A 30 0.27 -7.76 -10.97
C PRO A 30 -1.03 -8.33 -10.40
N ALA A 31 -1.92 -7.47 -9.92
CA ALA A 31 -3.24 -7.84 -9.40
C ALA A 31 -3.22 -8.85 -8.25
N LYS A 32 -2.10 -8.94 -7.50
CA LYS A 32 -1.98 -9.82 -6.34
C LYS A 32 -1.98 -9.01 -5.05
N CYS A 33 -2.64 -9.56 -4.04
CA CYS A 33 -2.67 -9.02 -2.69
C CYS A 33 -1.87 -9.91 -1.74
N ILE A 34 -0.85 -9.34 -1.12
CA ILE A 34 -0.04 -9.97 -0.09
C ILE A 34 -0.49 -9.45 1.27
N LEU A 35 -0.83 -10.35 2.16
CA LEU A 35 -1.09 -10.05 3.57
C LEU A 35 0.17 -10.34 4.39
N LEU A 36 0.70 -9.32 5.05
CA LEU A 36 1.90 -9.41 5.87
C LEU A 36 1.53 -9.35 7.34
N SER A 37 1.65 -10.48 8.02
CA SER A 37 1.41 -10.62 9.45
C SER A 37 2.71 -10.67 10.26
N GLY A 38 2.61 -10.58 11.57
CA GLY A 38 3.74 -10.66 12.49
C GLY A 38 3.53 -9.81 13.75
N LYS A 39 4.27 -10.11 14.81
CA LYS A 39 4.20 -9.38 16.09
C LYS A 39 4.54 -7.89 15.93
N ASN A 40 4.14 -7.06 16.91
CA ASN A 40 4.62 -5.68 16.99
C ASN A 40 6.14 -5.67 17.12
N GLY A 41 6.80 -4.76 16.41
CA GLY A 41 8.26 -4.67 16.38
C GLY A 41 8.95 -5.71 15.48
N SER A 42 8.23 -6.61 14.79
CA SER A 42 8.85 -7.60 13.91
C SER A 42 9.51 -7.04 12.64
N GLY A 43 9.34 -5.74 12.34
CA GLY A 43 9.96 -5.09 11.19
C GLY A 43 9.02 -4.88 9.99
N LYS A 44 7.69 -5.14 10.11
CA LYS A 44 6.73 -4.95 9.00
C LYS A 44 6.77 -3.54 8.39
N PRO A 45 6.68 -2.44 9.18
CA PRO A 45 6.78 -1.09 8.61
C PRO A 45 8.14 -0.81 7.97
N THR A 46 9.21 -1.36 8.53
CA THR A 46 10.57 -1.24 7.97
C THR A 46 10.65 -1.90 6.58
N LEU A 47 10.13 -3.13 6.47
CA LEU A 47 10.07 -3.85 5.19
C LEU A 47 9.25 -3.05 4.17
N LEU A 48 8.05 -2.57 4.52
CA LEU A 48 7.24 -1.77 3.61
C LEU A 48 7.93 -0.48 3.18
N LYS A 49 8.61 0.22 4.09
CA LYS A 49 9.36 1.44 3.77
C LYS A 49 10.54 1.17 2.84
N ILE A 50 11.24 0.05 3.00
CA ILE A 50 12.32 -0.35 2.08
C ILE A 50 11.73 -0.64 0.70
N VAL A 51 10.66 -1.42 0.62
CA VAL A 51 9.97 -1.75 -0.63
C VAL A 51 9.41 -0.49 -1.32
N ALA A 52 8.99 0.52 -0.56
CA ALA A 52 8.56 1.83 -1.07
C ALA A 52 9.74 2.75 -1.48
N GLY A 53 10.98 2.37 -1.22
CA GLY A 53 12.15 3.22 -1.44
C GLY A 53 12.25 4.40 -0.47
N LEU A 54 11.59 4.33 0.69
CA LEU A 54 11.60 5.36 1.73
C LEU A 54 12.70 5.13 2.77
N GLU A 55 13.08 3.88 2.99
CA GLU A 55 14.16 3.46 3.89
C GLU A 55 15.21 2.71 3.09
N LYS A 56 16.50 3.01 3.33
CA LYS A 56 17.60 2.33 2.64
C LYS A 56 17.90 1.01 3.35
N PRO A 57 17.90 -0.14 2.65
CA PRO A 57 18.40 -1.40 3.19
C PRO A 57 19.92 -1.37 3.34
N ASP A 58 20.46 -2.24 4.19
CA ASP A 58 21.90 -2.48 4.30
C ASP A 58 22.38 -3.39 3.16
N GLY A 59 21.54 -4.37 2.77
CA GLY A 59 21.72 -5.22 1.59
C GLY A 59 20.40 -5.45 0.90
N ALA A 60 20.36 -5.40 -0.43
CA ALA A 60 19.25 -5.86 -1.27
C ALA A 60 19.64 -5.84 -2.76
N GLU A 61 19.17 -6.83 -3.50
CA GLU A 61 19.12 -6.81 -4.95
C GLU A 61 17.67 -6.66 -5.41
N ILE A 62 17.43 -5.85 -6.43
CA ILE A 62 16.10 -5.60 -6.95
C ILE A 62 16.06 -5.95 -8.44
N GLU A 63 15.18 -6.88 -8.79
CA GLU A 63 14.85 -7.17 -10.17
C GLU A 63 13.60 -6.36 -10.57
N TYR A 64 13.72 -5.59 -11.65
CA TYR A 64 12.66 -4.77 -12.22
C TYR A 64 12.81 -4.73 -13.74
N ALA A 65 11.72 -4.98 -14.48
CA ALA A 65 11.70 -5.04 -15.93
C ALA A 65 12.77 -6.01 -16.51
N GLY A 66 12.91 -7.19 -15.90
CA GLY A 66 13.85 -8.22 -16.31
C GLY A 66 15.33 -7.90 -16.07
N LYS A 67 15.64 -6.86 -15.27
CA LYS A 67 17.01 -6.45 -14.96
C LYS A 67 17.25 -6.43 -13.45
N THR A 68 18.31 -7.08 -13.01
CA THR A 68 18.78 -6.98 -11.63
C THR A 68 19.57 -5.70 -11.43
N ASN A 69 19.21 -4.96 -10.40
CA ASN A 69 19.77 -3.68 -10.03
C ASN A 69 20.10 -3.62 -8.54
N SER A 70 21.14 -2.85 -8.17
CA SER A 70 21.29 -2.45 -6.77
C SER A 70 20.15 -1.52 -6.37
N TRP A 71 19.83 -1.49 -5.08
CA TRP A 71 18.78 -0.62 -4.54
C TRP A 71 18.95 0.85 -4.95
N LYS A 72 20.19 1.37 -4.96
CA LYS A 72 20.49 2.75 -5.38
C LYS A 72 20.08 3.04 -6.83
N LYS A 73 20.20 2.06 -7.73
CA LYS A 73 19.78 2.21 -9.13
C LYS A 73 18.27 2.05 -9.30
N ALA A 74 17.64 1.15 -8.54
CA ALA A 74 16.23 0.84 -8.64
C ALA A 74 15.31 1.87 -7.96
N ILE A 75 15.82 2.66 -6.99
CA ILE A 75 15.00 3.54 -6.14
C ILE A 75 14.14 4.54 -6.91
N ARG A 76 14.60 5.04 -8.06
CA ARG A 76 13.82 5.96 -8.89
C ARG A 76 12.57 5.27 -9.48
N SER A 77 12.74 4.05 -9.97
CA SER A 77 11.64 3.24 -10.51
C SER A 77 10.67 2.82 -9.40
N ILE A 78 11.22 2.39 -8.25
CA ILE A 78 10.42 2.04 -7.07
C ILE A 78 9.49 3.21 -6.70
N ARG A 79 10.04 4.40 -6.46
CA ARG A 79 9.26 5.58 -6.04
C ARG A 79 8.25 6.07 -7.08
N LYS A 80 8.42 5.72 -8.34
CA LYS A 80 7.49 6.06 -9.41
C LYS A 80 6.30 5.09 -9.46
N GLU A 81 6.54 3.81 -9.16
CA GLU A 81 5.58 2.73 -9.39
C GLU A 81 4.92 2.23 -8.09
N ILE A 82 5.50 2.54 -6.94
CA ILE A 82 5.06 2.06 -5.63
C ILE A 82 4.65 3.24 -4.75
N ILE A 83 3.45 3.17 -4.19
CA ILE A 83 2.96 4.14 -3.20
C ILE A 83 2.81 3.44 -1.85
N TYR A 84 3.28 4.10 -0.80
CA TYR A 84 3.12 3.68 0.58
C TYR A 84 2.13 4.59 1.30
N LEU A 85 1.15 3.98 1.95
CA LEU A 85 0.21 4.67 2.84
C LEU A 85 0.42 4.24 4.28
N HIS A 86 0.62 5.23 5.11
CA HIS A 86 0.79 5.12 6.55
C HIS A 86 -0.51 4.69 7.23
N GLN A 87 -0.41 4.09 8.41
CA GLN A 87 -1.51 3.75 9.29
C GLN A 87 -2.46 4.93 9.54
N GLN A 88 -1.89 6.09 9.87
CA GLN A 88 -2.66 7.33 9.94
C GLN A 88 -2.48 8.11 8.64
N PRO A 89 -3.56 8.38 7.89
CA PRO A 89 -3.48 9.10 6.64
C PRO A 89 -3.09 10.55 6.90
N PHE A 90 -2.00 10.98 6.28
CA PHE A 90 -1.65 12.40 6.26
C PHE A 90 -2.45 13.09 5.15
N LEU A 91 -3.29 14.05 5.52
CA LEU A 91 -4.00 14.92 4.59
C LEU A 91 -3.42 16.33 4.63
N PHE A 92 -3.33 16.95 3.45
CA PHE A 92 -2.87 18.32 3.31
C PHE A 92 -3.99 19.29 3.73
N SER A 93 -3.62 20.50 4.14
CA SER A 93 -4.57 21.58 4.34
C SER A 93 -5.38 21.84 3.07
N GLY A 94 -6.70 21.99 3.23
CA GLY A 94 -7.64 22.17 2.13
C GLY A 94 -8.74 21.13 2.11
N ASN A 95 -9.55 21.17 1.06
CA ASN A 95 -10.70 20.28 0.90
C ASN A 95 -10.31 18.91 0.32
N VAL A 96 -11.29 17.99 0.27
CA VAL A 96 -11.10 16.64 -0.27
C VAL A 96 -10.61 16.68 -1.72
N GLU A 97 -11.24 17.49 -2.56
CA GLU A 97 -10.88 17.63 -3.98
C GLU A 97 -9.40 18.04 -4.16
N SER A 98 -8.92 19.02 -3.40
CA SER A 98 -7.54 19.46 -3.45
C SER A 98 -6.55 18.39 -2.97
N ASN A 99 -6.94 17.59 -1.96
CA ASN A 99 -6.15 16.45 -1.49
C ASN A 99 -6.03 15.37 -2.56
N VAL A 100 -7.15 15.00 -3.23
CA VAL A 100 -7.15 14.02 -4.32
C VAL A 100 -6.33 14.51 -5.51
N ALA A 101 -6.44 15.80 -5.85
CA ALA A 101 -5.72 16.39 -6.96
C ALA A 101 -4.21 16.55 -6.73
N TYR A 102 -3.74 16.49 -5.46
CA TYR A 102 -2.38 16.88 -5.11
C TYR A 102 -1.30 16.17 -5.92
N GLY A 103 -1.40 14.87 -6.06
CA GLY A 103 -0.39 14.06 -6.78
C GLY A 103 -0.35 14.34 -8.29
N LEU A 104 -1.44 14.82 -8.87
CA LEU A 104 -1.50 15.12 -10.31
C LEU A 104 -0.62 16.31 -10.71
N ARG A 105 -0.21 17.15 -9.76
CA ARG A 105 0.73 18.27 -9.99
C ARG A 105 2.09 17.81 -10.53
N PHE A 106 2.45 16.55 -10.31
CA PHE A 106 3.72 15.96 -10.74
C PHE A 106 3.57 15.08 -11.99
N THR A 107 2.41 15.15 -12.64
CA THR A 107 2.13 14.43 -13.89
C THR A 107 2.16 15.38 -15.08
N SER A 108 2.19 14.83 -16.29
CA SER A 108 2.13 15.61 -17.54
C SER A 108 0.71 16.02 -17.96
N LEU A 109 -0.30 15.78 -17.11
CA LEU A 109 -1.69 16.09 -17.41
C LEU A 109 -1.92 17.61 -17.44
N ASN A 110 -2.69 18.10 -18.42
CA ASN A 110 -3.15 19.47 -18.45
C ASN A 110 -4.29 19.73 -17.45
N ARG A 111 -4.64 21.01 -17.21
CA ARG A 111 -5.65 21.39 -16.21
C ARG A 111 -7.01 20.71 -16.42
N LYS A 112 -7.46 20.57 -17.67
CA LYS A 112 -8.74 19.93 -18.01
C LYS A 112 -8.70 18.45 -17.65
N GLN A 113 -7.65 17.75 -18.07
CA GLN A 113 -7.42 16.33 -17.75
C GLN A 113 -7.32 16.08 -16.25
N CYS A 114 -6.60 16.94 -15.50
CA CYS A 114 -6.53 16.86 -14.04
C CYS A 114 -7.94 16.96 -13.43
N ARG A 115 -8.73 17.96 -13.82
CA ARG A 115 -10.09 18.15 -13.30
C ARG A 115 -10.99 16.95 -13.58
N GLU A 116 -11.00 16.44 -14.81
CA GLU A 116 -11.78 15.26 -15.20
C GLU A 116 -11.34 14.02 -14.40
N SER A 117 -10.04 13.83 -14.18
CA SER A 117 -9.50 12.73 -13.39
C SER A 117 -9.94 12.82 -11.93
N VAL A 118 -9.94 14.02 -11.34
CA VAL A 118 -10.39 14.22 -9.96
C VAL A 118 -11.87 13.94 -9.81
N ILE A 119 -12.73 14.42 -10.73
CA ILE A 119 -14.17 14.14 -10.71
C ILE A 119 -14.40 12.62 -10.74
N LYS A 120 -13.80 11.91 -11.69
CA LYS A 120 -13.89 10.44 -11.79
C LYS A 120 -13.39 9.72 -10.54
N ALA A 121 -12.33 10.22 -9.93
CA ALA A 121 -11.79 9.63 -8.71
C ALA A 121 -12.73 9.80 -7.50
N LEU A 122 -13.36 10.98 -7.38
CA LEU A 122 -14.33 11.26 -6.32
C LEU A 122 -15.60 10.41 -6.48
N GLU A 123 -16.12 10.29 -7.69
CA GLU A 123 -17.26 9.42 -8.03
C GLU A 123 -16.91 7.94 -7.72
N TRP A 124 -15.73 7.50 -8.17
CA TRP A 124 -15.26 6.13 -7.95
C TRP A 124 -15.17 5.77 -6.47
N SER A 125 -14.76 6.70 -5.62
CA SER A 125 -14.60 6.50 -4.18
C SER A 125 -15.83 6.90 -3.35
N ARG A 126 -16.92 7.34 -3.99
CA ARG A 126 -18.13 7.89 -3.33
C ARG A 126 -17.81 9.04 -2.38
N LEU A 127 -16.94 9.95 -2.82
CA LEU A 127 -16.54 11.15 -2.08
C LEU A 127 -17.02 12.44 -2.75
N SER A 128 -17.87 12.38 -3.80
CA SER A 128 -18.33 13.55 -4.56
C SER A 128 -19.00 14.60 -3.70
N ASP A 129 -19.90 14.18 -2.79
CA ASP A 129 -20.65 15.07 -1.90
C ASP A 129 -19.74 15.75 -0.86
N LEU A 130 -18.57 15.16 -0.60
CA LEU A 130 -17.57 15.65 0.36
C LEU A 130 -16.47 16.48 -0.33
N ALA A 131 -16.50 16.64 -1.65
CA ALA A 131 -15.42 17.25 -2.44
C ALA A 131 -14.95 18.61 -1.90
N LYS A 132 -15.87 19.44 -1.42
CA LYS A 132 -15.61 20.80 -0.91
C LYS A 132 -15.43 20.87 0.60
N ILE A 133 -15.61 19.76 1.32
CA ILE A 133 -15.44 19.70 2.78
C ILE A 133 -13.95 19.73 3.12
N GLN A 134 -13.60 20.42 4.20
CA GLN A 134 -12.21 20.46 4.70
C GLN A 134 -11.76 19.08 5.15
N ALA A 135 -10.64 18.60 4.62
CA ALA A 135 -10.22 17.23 4.82
C ALA A 135 -9.88 16.88 6.29
N ASN A 136 -9.43 17.85 7.07
CA ASN A 136 -9.12 17.66 8.48
C ASN A 136 -10.35 17.58 9.41
N THR A 137 -11.54 17.93 8.93
CA THR A 137 -12.80 17.83 9.71
C THR A 137 -13.51 16.49 9.54
N LEU A 138 -13.02 15.65 8.64
CA LEU A 138 -13.61 14.35 8.34
C LEU A 138 -13.27 13.30 9.40
N SER A 139 -14.14 12.29 9.56
CA SER A 139 -13.82 11.11 10.37
C SER A 139 -12.61 10.36 9.84
N GLY A 140 -11.92 9.60 10.71
CA GLY A 140 -10.73 8.84 10.32
C GLY A 140 -10.95 7.89 9.14
N GLY A 141 -12.10 7.21 9.10
CA GLY A 141 -12.46 6.33 8.00
C GLY A 141 -12.63 7.06 6.67
N VAL A 142 -13.25 8.26 6.69
CA VAL A 142 -13.36 9.09 5.48
C VAL A 142 -12.00 9.63 5.05
N GLN A 143 -11.15 10.07 6.00
CA GLN A 143 -9.78 10.50 5.71
C GLN A 143 -8.97 9.40 5.03
N GLN A 144 -9.13 8.15 5.48
CA GLN A 144 -8.48 6.99 4.86
C GLN A 144 -8.96 6.77 3.42
N ARG A 145 -10.28 6.87 3.18
CA ARG A 145 -10.83 6.79 1.80
C ARG A 145 -10.28 7.90 0.91
N VAL A 146 -10.09 9.12 1.43
CA VAL A 146 -9.43 10.21 0.68
C VAL A 146 -7.99 9.83 0.36
N ALA A 147 -7.24 9.25 1.30
CA ALA A 147 -5.87 8.79 1.06
C ALA A 147 -5.80 7.69 0.00
N PHE A 148 -6.71 6.71 0.04
CA PHE A 148 -6.84 5.68 -0.99
C PHE A 148 -7.14 6.28 -2.37
N THR A 149 -8.08 7.22 -2.44
CA THR A 149 -8.45 7.90 -3.69
C THR A 149 -7.28 8.69 -4.26
N ARG A 150 -6.52 9.38 -3.39
CA ARG A 150 -5.30 10.09 -3.77
C ARG A 150 -4.20 9.15 -4.30
N ALA A 151 -4.08 7.95 -3.76
CA ALA A 151 -3.16 6.95 -4.27
C ALA A 151 -3.67 6.37 -5.61
N TRP A 152 -4.95 6.04 -5.68
CA TRP A 152 -5.56 5.43 -6.86
C TRP A 152 -5.47 6.30 -8.12
N ILE A 153 -5.67 7.62 -7.99
CA ILE A 153 -5.64 8.55 -9.12
C ILE A 153 -4.29 8.59 -9.83
N LEU A 154 -3.20 8.26 -9.12
CA LEU A 154 -1.84 8.20 -9.65
C LEU A 154 -1.55 6.89 -10.39
N LYS A 155 -2.44 5.90 -10.30
CA LYS A 155 -2.34 4.58 -10.95
C LYS A 155 -0.99 3.89 -10.68
N PRO A 156 -0.55 3.76 -9.43
CA PRO A 156 0.67 3.04 -9.11
C PRO A 156 0.51 1.57 -9.49
N LYS A 157 1.63 0.88 -9.76
CA LYS A 157 1.60 -0.58 -9.95
C LYS A 157 1.42 -1.32 -8.63
N VAL A 158 1.95 -0.76 -7.55
CA VAL A 158 1.93 -1.37 -6.21
C VAL A 158 1.48 -0.36 -5.17
N LEU A 159 0.58 -0.80 -4.30
CA LEU A 159 0.14 -0.06 -3.13
C LEU A 159 0.54 -0.81 -1.86
N LEU A 160 1.30 -0.16 -0.99
CA LEU A 160 1.73 -0.69 0.29
C LEU A 160 0.93 0.00 1.39
N LEU A 161 0.26 -0.79 2.22
CA LEU A 161 -0.68 -0.32 3.23
C LEU A 161 -0.24 -0.81 4.62
N ASP A 162 0.06 0.14 5.48
CA ASP A 162 0.42 -0.15 6.86
C ASP A 162 -0.79 0.02 7.76
N GLU A 163 -1.35 -1.08 8.27
CA GLU A 163 -2.54 -1.13 9.13
C GLU A 163 -3.74 -0.27 8.64
N PRO A 164 -4.17 -0.41 7.37
CA PRO A 164 -5.05 0.56 6.70
C PRO A 164 -6.47 0.66 7.26
N MET A 165 -6.89 -0.28 8.12
CA MET A 165 -8.24 -0.34 8.69
C MET A 165 -8.24 -0.30 10.22
N SER A 166 -7.09 0.03 10.84
CA SER A 166 -7.01 0.20 12.29
C SER A 166 -7.90 1.35 12.76
N ASN A 167 -8.56 1.17 13.89
CA ASN A 167 -9.42 2.18 14.53
C ASN A 167 -10.60 2.67 13.67
N MET A 168 -11.07 1.87 12.71
CA MET A 168 -12.28 2.15 11.94
C MET A 168 -13.50 1.45 12.55
N ASP A 169 -14.65 2.10 12.47
CA ASP A 169 -15.94 1.45 12.65
C ASP A 169 -16.22 0.46 11.50
N GLN A 170 -17.24 -0.38 11.68
CA GLN A 170 -17.55 -1.43 10.71
C GLN A 170 -17.89 -0.87 9.34
N GLU A 171 -18.71 0.16 9.25
CA GLU A 171 -19.12 0.76 7.98
C GLU A 171 -17.93 1.33 7.22
N SER A 172 -17.06 2.08 7.89
CA SER A 172 -15.83 2.62 7.29
C SER A 172 -14.89 1.52 6.79
N ARG A 173 -14.78 0.40 7.52
CA ARG A 173 -13.99 -0.78 7.09
C ARG A 173 -14.55 -1.41 5.82
N GLU A 174 -15.85 -1.63 5.75
CA GLU A 174 -16.50 -2.21 4.57
C GLU A 174 -16.30 -1.33 3.33
N GLN A 175 -16.44 -0.01 3.48
CA GLN A 175 -16.19 0.94 2.41
C GLN A 175 -14.71 0.95 1.97
N ALA A 176 -13.79 0.91 2.91
CA ALA A 176 -12.36 0.84 2.64
C ALA A 176 -11.99 -0.48 1.93
N PHE A 177 -12.50 -1.61 2.43
CA PHE A 177 -12.32 -2.93 1.82
C PHE A 177 -12.82 -2.97 0.38
N PHE A 178 -14.01 -2.44 0.13
CA PHE A 178 -14.57 -2.34 -1.22
C PHE A 178 -13.66 -1.57 -2.18
N LEU A 179 -13.06 -0.45 -1.74
CA LEU A 179 -12.10 0.30 -2.56
C LEU A 179 -10.85 -0.53 -2.87
N LEU A 180 -10.32 -1.27 -1.89
CA LEU A 180 -9.15 -2.14 -2.10
C LEU A 180 -9.45 -3.27 -3.09
N CYS A 181 -10.63 -3.90 -3.01
CA CYS A 181 -11.07 -4.88 -3.99
C CYS A 181 -11.11 -4.28 -5.41
N ARG A 182 -11.65 -3.08 -5.56
CA ARG A 182 -11.68 -2.38 -6.85
C ARG A 182 -10.29 -2.03 -7.39
N MET A 183 -9.36 -1.63 -6.51
CA MET A 183 -7.97 -1.36 -6.88
C MET A 183 -7.29 -2.63 -7.39
N LYS A 184 -7.41 -3.75 -6.67
CA LYS A 184 -6.88 -5.05 -7.08
C LYS A 184 -7.46 -5.49 -8.43
N SER A 185 -8.79 -5.40 -8.59
CA SER A 185 -9.47 -5.74 -9.84
C SER A 185 -9.04 -4.87 -11.02
N ALA A 186 -8.61 -3.63 -10.76
CA ALA A 186 -8.02 -2.75 -11.77
C ALA A 186 -6.55 -3.07 -12.10
N GLY A 187 -6.00 -4.17 -11.57
CA GLY A 187 -4.65 -4.65 -11.88
C GLY A 187 -3.57 -4.21 -10.88
N MET A 188 -3.92 -3.44 -9.84
CA MET A 188 -2.97 -2.98 -8.83
C MET A 188 -2.54 -4.13 -7.92
N SER A 189 -1.24 -4.25 -7.68
CA SER A 189 -0.69 -5.13 -6.64
C SER A 189 -0.81 -4.45 -5.29
N ILE A 190 -1.19 -5.19 -4.25
CA ILE A 190 -1.39 -4.63 -2.91
C ILE A 190 -0.58 -5.44 -1.89
N VAL A 191 0.10 -4.76 -0.97
CA VAL A 191 0.69 -5.41 0.21
C VAL A 191 0.09 -4.73 1.44
N ILE A 192 -0.46 -5.52 2.34
CA ILE A 192 -1.17 -5.03 3.54
C ILE A 192 -0.51 -5.60 4.78
N THR A 193 -0.15 -4.75 5.74
CA THR A 193 0.10 -5.20 7.11
C THR A 193 -1.18 -5.12 7.92
N SER A 194 -1.44 -6.11 8.77
CA SER A 194 -2.57 -6.05 9.70
C SER A 194 -2.34 -6.85 10.96
N HIS A 195 -2.85 -6.33 12.09
CA HIS A 195 -2.97 -7.07 13.35
C HIS A 195 -4.22 -7.95 13.38
N VAL A 196 -5.19 -7.68 12.47
CA VAL A 196 -6.43 -8.44 12.34
C VAL A 196 -6.51 -8.96 10.90
N PRO A 197 -5.69 -9.97 10.54
CA PRO A 197 -5.53 -10.45 9.18
C PRO A 197 -6.84 -10.98 8.56
N GLN A 198 -7.76 -11.49 9.39
CA GLN A 198 -9.05 -12.02 8.94
C GLN A 198 -9.89 -11.01 8.15
N TYR A 199 -9.75 -9.72 8.38
CA TYR A 199 -10.44 -8.69 7.58
C TYR A 199 -10.03 -8.70 6.10
N PHE A 200 -8.88 -9.30 5.77
CA PHE A 200 -8.31 -9.27 4.42
C PHE A 200 -8.29 -10.64 3.74
N TYR A 201 -8.77 -11.70 4.37
CA TYR A 201 -8.73 -13.05 3.75
C TYR A 201 -9.50 -13.13 2.43
N GLY A 202 -10.62 -12.40 2.28
CA GLY A 202 -11.34 -12.29 1.01
C GLY A 202 -10.64 -11.49 -0.09
N LEU A 203 -9.57 -10.74 0.25
CA LEU A 203 -8.78 -9.95 -0.68
C LEU A 203 -7.40 -10.57 -0.96
N ALA A 204 -6.77 -11.18 0.05
CA ALA A 204 -5.42 -11.70 -0.01
C ALA A 204 -5.31 -12.94 -0.91
N ASP A 205 -4.25 -13.01 -1.72
CA ASP A 205 -3.89 -14.20 -2.50
C ASP A 205 -2.85 -15.04 -1.78
N VAL A 206 -2.01 -14.41 -0.96
CA VAL A 206 -0.95 -15.07 -0.20
C VAL A 206 -0.72 -14.33 1.12
N GLN A 207 -0.40 -15.09 2.15
CA GLN A 207 -0.02 -14.56 3.45
C GLN A 207 1.44 -14.87 3.75
N PHE A 208 2.15 -13.86 4.24
CA PHE A 208 3.48 -14.02 4.82
C PHE A 208 3.46 -13.64 6.30
N HIS A 209 4.27 -14.35 7.07
CA HIS A 209 4.52 -14.03 8.46
C HIS A 209 5.97 -13.57 8.65
N LEU A 210 6.14 -12.34 9.16
CA LEU A 210 7.46 -11.79 9.49
C LEU A 210 7.78 -12.07 10.95
N SER A 211 8.78 -12.90 11.19
CA SER A 211 9.24 -13.29 12.52
C SER A 211 10.77 -13.42 12.55
N ASN A 212 11.40 -12.90 13.60
CA ASN A 212 12.85 -12.96 13.79
C ASN A 212 13.65 -12.50 12.56
N GLY A 213 13.16 -11.45 11.89
CA GLY A 213 13.76 -10.88 10.70
C GLY A 213 13.61 -11.70 9.42
N LYS A 214 12.87 -12.82 9.44
CA LYS A 214 12.63 -13.70 8.29
C LYS A 214 11.17 -13.66 7.84
N LEU A 215 10.96 -13.72 6.54
CA LEU A 215 9.63 -13.78 5.93
C LEU A 215 9.32 -15.25 5.57
N VAL A 216 8.24 -15.79 6.12
CA VAL A 216 7.81 -17.16 5.86
C VAL A 216 6.39 -17.11 5.30
N GLN A 217 6.17 -17.82 4.20
CA GLN A 217 4.83 -17.96 3.65
C GLN A 217 3.99 -18.83 4.60
N SER A 218 2.78 -18.39 4.90
CA SER A 218 1.80 -19.11 5.71
C SER A 218 0.51 -19.35 4.90
N GLU A 219 -0.24 -20.36 5.29
CA GLU A 219 -1.55 -20.58 4.71
C GLU A 219 -2.51 -19.44 5.07
N LEU A 220 -3.35 -19.04 4.12
CA LEU A 220 -4.52 -18.21 4.39
C LEU A 220 -5.52 -19.09 5.17
N SER A 221 -5.44 -19.08 6.48
CA SER A 221 -6.44 -19.78 7.28
C SER A 221 -7.76 -19.02 7.20
N ALA A 222 -8.66 -19.48 6.33
CA ALA A 222 -10.07 -19.19 6.51
C ALA A 222 -10.45 -19.84 7.84
N CYS A 223 -10.69 -19.04 8.87
CA CYS A 223 -11.32 -19.55 10.09
C CYS A 223 -12.68 -20.15 9.71
N ASN A 224 -12.74 -21.47 9.67
CA ASN A 224 -13.98 -22.23 9.88
C ASN A 224 -14.31 -22.16 11.38
N ASP A 225 -14.63 -20.97 11.85
CA ASP A 225 -15.32 -20.78 13.11
C ASP A 225 -16.63 -20.09 12.79
N SER A 226 -17.59 -20.89 12.39
CA SER A 226 -19.00 -20.58 12.57
C SER A 226 -19.37 -21.06 13.98
N PRO A 227 -19.95 -20.19 14.85
CA PRO A 227 -20.57 -20.62 16.10
C PRO A 227 -21.82 -21.43 15.83
#